data_8bcce6afa30c663c32f67b7486606556
#
_entry.id   8bcce6afa30c663c32f67b7486606556
#
_cell.length_a   1.000
_cell.length_b   1.000
_cell.length_c   1.000
_cell.angle_alpha   90.00
_cell.angle_beta   90.00
_cell.angle_gamma   90.00
#
_symmetry.space_group_name_H-M   'P 1'
#
loop_
_entity.id
_entity.type
_entity.pdbx_description
1 polymer ?
#
loop_
_entity_poly.entity_id
_entity_poly.type
_entity_poly.pdbx_seq_one_letter_code
_entity_poly.pdbx_strand_id
1 'polypeptide(L)'
;MSNLDPNRRPSNAGRYLFLLLLGLVLGAIGTVMALRAIEARKDQFPEALMHVQQWHMGQLKADMEQNRCNATDVLPHLQALRTTANDLEAAFPDLRDDQRFTAASTAMRAAMDKAMASPPLTCEGLGAAI
;
A
#
# COMPACT_ATOMS: atom_id res chain seq x y z
N MET A 1 -34.72 -52.43 42.31
CA MET A 1 -35.78 -51.43 42.20
C MET A 1 -35.11 -50.07 42.07
N SER A 2 -35.00 -49.57 40.86
CA SER A 2 -34.27 -48.34 40.54
C SER A 2 -35.22 -47.16 40.75
N ASN A 3 -34.95 -46.34 41.77
CA ASN A 3 -35.65 -45.10 41.99
C ASN A 3 -35.28 -44.09 40.90
N LEU A 4 -36.11 -44.03 39.87
CA LEU A 4 -36.10 -42.92 38.91
C LEU A 4 -36.76 -41.69 39.59
N ASP A 5 -35.96 -40.73 39.93
CA ASP A 5 -36.41 -39.45 40.49
C ASP A 5 -37.17 -38.67 39.39
N PRO A 6 -38.51 -38.48 39.50
CA PRO A 6 -39.31 -37.88 38.45
C PRO A 6 -39.18 -36.35 38.33
N ASN A 7 -38.26 -35.72 39.09
CA ASN A 7 -38.19 -34.27 39.21
C ASN A 7 -36.87 -33.66 38.68
N ARG A 8 -36.13 -34.36 37.78
CA ARG A 8 -35.03 -33.75 37.06
C ARG A 8 -35.57 -32.79 36.03
N ARG A 9 -35.72 -31.54 36.39
CA ARG A 9 -35.92 -30.43 35.41
C ARG A 9 -34.73 -30.45 34.48
N PRO A 10 -34.91 -30.47 33.11
CA PRO A 10 -33.81 -30.37 32.19
C PRO A 10 -33.07 -29.06 32.47
N SER A 11 -31.79 -29.15 32.85
CA SER A 11 -31.01 -27.96 33.12
C SER A 11 -30.74 -27.26 31.80
N ASN A 12 -31.24 -26.04 31.62
CA ASN A 12 -30.97 -25.22 30.46
C ASN A 12 -29.50 -24.72 30.42
N ALA A 13 -28.69 -25.07 31.44
CA ALA A 13 -27.30 -24.70 31.58
C ALA A 13 -26.46 -25.05 30.32
N GLY A 14 -26.71 -26.27 29.76
CA GLY A 14 -26.02 -26.67 28.52
C GLY A 14 -26.33 -25.79 27.31
N ARG A 15 -27.58 -25.31 27.18
CA ARG A 15 -27.98 -24.40 26.09
C ARG A 15 -27.34 -23.05 26.25
N TYR A 16 -27.29 -22.52 27.46
CA TYR A 16 -26.62 -21.21 27.72
C TYR A 16 -25.12 -21.32 27.53
N LEU A 17 -24.49 -22.40 27.96
CA LEU A 17 -23.06 -22.66 27.71
C LEU A 17 -22.76 -22.73 26.21
N PHE A 18 -23.58 -23.45 25.44
CA PHE A 18 -23.42 -23.55 24.00
C PHE A 18 -23.55 -22.18 23.29
N LEU A 19 -24.56 -21.37 23.67
CA LEU A 19 -24.77 -20.04 23.13
C LEU A 19 -23.60 -19.09 23.50
N LEU A 20 -23.07 -19.21 24.71
CA LEU A 20 -21.91 -18.43 25.15
C LEU A 20 -20.66 -18.80 24.36
N LEU A 21 -20.39 -20.09 24.20
CA LEU A 21 -19.24 -20.54 23.40
C LEU A 21 -19.38 -20.14 21.92
N LEU A 22 -20.58 -20.27 21.36
CA LEU A 22 -20.85 -19.85 19.98
C LEU A 22 -20.64 -18.35 19.82
N GLY A 23 -21.14 -17.54 20.74
CA GLY A 23 -20.94 -16.08 20.73
C GLY A 23 -19.47 -15.68 20.86
N LEU A 24 -18.71 -16.40 21.71
CA LEU A 24 -17.27 -16.16 21.87
C LEU A 24 -16.49 -16.48 20.60
N VAL A 25 -16.79 -17.60 19.95
CA VAL A 25 -16.14 -17.99 18.67
C VAL A 25 -16.47 -16.98 17.57
N LEU A 26 -17.75 -16.62 17.38
CA LEU A 26 -18.15 -15.66 16.36
C LEU A 26 -17.58 -14.27 16.64
N GLY A 27 -17.53 -13.85 17.91
CA GLY A 27 -16.92 -12.59 18.33
C GLY A 27 -15.41 -12.56 18.05
N ALA A 28 -14.69 -13.64 18.34
CA ALA A 28 -13.26 -13.76 18.04
C ALA A 28 -12.98 -13.68 16.53
N ILE A 29 -13.74 -14.41 15.71
CA ILE A 29 -13.61 -14.37 14.26
C ILE A 29 -13.90 -12.96 13.72
N GLY A 30 -14.99 -12.33 14.18
CA GLY A 30 -15.34 -10.97 13.77
C GLY A 30 -14.27 -9.94 14.15
N THR A 31 -13.68 -10.05 15.32
CA THR A 31 -12.59 -9.18 15.79
C THR A 31 -11.34 -9.35 14.91
N VAL A 32 -10.92 -10.59 14.63
CA VAL A 32 -9.76 -10.85 13.75
C VAL A 32 -9.98 -10.31 12.35
N MET A 33 -11.17 -10.50 11.78
CA MET A 33 -11.50 -9.96 10.46
C MET A 33 -11.49 -8.43 10.44
N ALA A 34 -12.04 -7.78 11.47
CA ALA A 34 -12.03 -6.33 11.57
C ALA A 34 -10.61 -5.77 11.70
N LEU A 35 -9.75 -6.38 12.53
CA LEU A 35 -8.35 -5.97 12.68
C LEU A 35 -7.58 -6.12 11.36
N ARG A 36 -7.72 -7.26 10.68
CA ARG A 36 -7.09 -7.48 9.37
C ARG A 36 -7.56 -6.48 8.31
N ALA A 37 -8.85 -6.13 8.31
CA ALA A 37 -9.37 -5.11 7.39
C ALA A 37 -8.82 -3.71 7.66
N ILE A 38 -8.55 -3.37 8.93
CA ILE A 38 -7.93 -2.10 9.31
C ILE A 38 -6.45 -2.09 8.93
N GLU A 39 -5.73 -3.18 9.17
CA GLU A 39 -4.32 -3.34 8.77
C GLU A 39 -4.16 -3.27 7.25
N ALA A 40 -4.98 -4.01 6.49
CA ALA A 40 -4.97 -3.96 5.03
C ALA A 40 -5.21 -2.56 4.46
N ARG A 41 -5.99 -1.71 5.16
CA ARG A 41 -6.18 -0.31 4.75
C ARG A 41 -4.95 0.57 5.01
N LYS A 42 -4.19 0.27 6.06
CA LYS A 42 -2.94 1.01 6.34
C LYS A 42 -1.85 0.69 5.32
N ASP A 43 -1.81 -0.55 4.85
CA ASP A 43 -0.79 -1.02 3.90
C ASP A 43 -1.09 -0.64 2.43
N GLN A 44 -2.25 -0.10 2.13
CA GLN A 44 -2.62 0.30 0.76
C GLN A 44 -1.89 1.55 0.27
N PHE A 45 -1.44 2.43 1.16
CA PHE A 45 -0.79 3.68 0.74
C PHE A 45 0.56 3.45 0.06
N PRO A 46 1.49 2.61 0.59
CA PRO A 46 2.73 2.26 -0.11
C PRO A 46 2.48 1.64 -1.47
N GLU A 47 1.55 0.70 -1.56
CA GLU A 47 1.20 0.02 -2.79
C GLU A 47 0.63 1.00 -3.82
N ALA A 48 -0.33 1.84 -3.43
CA ALA A 48 -0.91 2.86 -4.30
C ALA A 48 0.14 3.86 -4.80
N LEU A 49 1.04 4.31 -3.92
CA LEU A 49 2.13 5.21 -4.29
C LEU A 49 3.05 4.58 -5.33
N MET A 50 3.47 3.33 -5.12
CA MET A 50 4.32 2.61 -6.07
C MET A 50 3.62 2.35 -7.40
N HIS A 51 2.32 2.06 -7.41
CA HIS A 51 1.54 1.93 -8.64
C HIS A 51 1.50 3.22 -9.45
N VAL A 52 1.28 4.36 -8.79
CA VAL A 52 1.30 5.68 -9.46
C VAL A 52 2.66 5.96 -10.07
N GLN A 53 3.75 5.75 -9.32
CA GLN A 53 5.10 5.95 -9.82
C GLN A 53 5.41 5.02 -11.00
N GLN A 54 5.06 3.75 -10.89
CA GLN A 54 5.24 2.78 -11.96
C GLN A 54 4.47 3.16 -13.23
N TRP A 55 3.24 3.68 -13.09
CA TRP A 55 2.45 4.12 -14.21
C TRP A 55 3.13 5.29 -14.94
N HIS A 56 3.60 6.31 -14.22
CA HIS A 56 4.29 7.45 -14.82
C HIS A 56 5.62 7.06 -15.48
N MET A 57 6.38 6.15 -14.86
CA MET A 57 7.59 5.59 -15.47
C MET A 57 7.27 4.81 -16.74
N GLY A 58 6.17 4.06 -16.75
CA GLY A 58 5.66 3.36 -17.92
C GLY A 58 5.29 4.30 -19.06
N GLN A 59 4.69 5.47 -18.76
CA GLN A 59 4.39 6.48 -19.77
C GLN A 59 5.67 7.09 -20.38
N LEU A 60 6.65 7.45 -19.55
CA LEU A 60 7.94 7.94 -20.03
C LEU A 60 8.63 6.93 -20.97
N LYS A 61 8.58 5.65 -20.62
CA LYS A 61 9.10 4.59 -21.47
C LYS A 61 8.32 4.48 -22.80
N ALA A 62 7.00 4.55 -22.75
CA ALA A 62 6.16 4.53 -23.96
C ALA A 62 6.42 5.75 -24.87
N ASP A 63 6.65 6.93 -24.29
CA ASP A 63 7.02 8.12 -25.03
C ASP A 63 8.37 7.97 -25.73
N MET A 64 9.35 7.34 -25.06
CA MET A 64 10.64 7.00 -25.69
C MET A 64 10.47 6.03 -26.87
N GLU A 65 9.68 4.98 -26.69
CA GLU A 65 9.41 3.98 -27.74
C GLU A 65 8.70 4.59 -28.95
N GLN A 66 7.89 5.63 -28.73
CA GLN A 66 7.14 6.36 -29.78
C GLN A 66 7.87 7.59 -30.29
N ASN A 67 9.13 7.84 -29.89
CA ASN A 67 9.91 9.04 -30.20
C ASN A 67 9.21 10.36 -29.84
N ARG A 68 8.41 10.37 -28.76
CA ARG A 68 7.72 11.54 -28.22
C ARG A 68 8.41 12.06 -26.96
N CYS A 69 9.66 12.47 -27.08
CA CYS A 69 10.47 12.89 -25.94
C CYS A 69 10.57 14.42 -25.80
N ASN A 70 9.59 15.15 -26.32
CA ASN A 70 9.54 16.60 -26.13
C ASN A 70 9.09 16.97 -24.71
N ALA A 71 9.38 18.20 -24.31
CA ALA A 71 9.09 18.68 -22.97
C ALA A 71 7.58 18.61 -22.60
N THR A 72 6.70 18.83 -23.58
CA THR A 72 5.24 18.82 -23.36
C THR A 72 4.73 17.45 -22.95
N ASP A 73 5.28 16.38 -23.54
CA ASP A 73 4.88 15.01 -23.23
C ASP A 73 5.53 14.52 -21.93
N VAL A 74 6.80 14.84 -21.72
CA VAL A 74 7.63 14.28 -20.64
C VAL A 74 7.44 15.01 -19.29
N LEU A 75 7.32 16.35 -19.28
CA LEU A 75 7.27 17.13 -18.05
C LEU A 75 6.14 16.74 -17.09
N PRO A 76 4.90 16.48 -17.53
CA PRO A 76 3.82 16.09 -16.62
C PRO A 76 4.15 14.82 -15.84
N HIS A 77 4.79 13.84 -16.46
CA HIS A 77 5.19 12.59 -15.84
C HIS A 77 6.37 12.78 -14.87
N LEU A 78 7.35 13.58 -15.22
CA LEU A 78 8.46 13.93 -14.31
C LEU A 78 7.97 14.70 -13.09
N GLN A 79 7.04 15.65 -13.25
CA GLN A 79 6.43 16.39 -12.14
C GLN A 79 5.64 15.48 -11.21
N ALA A 80 4.87 14.55 -11.76
CA ALA A 80 4.13 13.59 -10.95
C ALA A 80 5.07 12.66 -10.16
N LEU A 81 6.12 12.14 -10.78
CA LEU A 81 7.15 11.34 -10.12
C LEU A 81 7.85 12.13 -9.01
N ARG A 82 8.21 13.39 -9.30
CA ARG A 82 8.86 14.26 -8.30
C ARG A 82 7.95 14.55 -7.11
N THR A 83 6.66 14.82 -7.36
CA THR A 83 5.68 15.09 -6.31
C THR A 83 5.47 13.87 -5.45
N THR A 84 5.24 12.70 -6.05
CA THR A 84 5.03 11.44 -5.32
C THR A 84 6.28 10.96 -4.59
N ALA A 85 7.48 11.34 -5.03
CA ALA A 85 8.72 11.04 -4.31
C ALA A 85 8.82 11.73 -2.94
N ASN A 86 8.03 12.77 -2.67
CA ASN A 86 7.96 13.40 -1.34
C ASN A 86 7.22 12.53 -0.32
N ASP A 87 6.38 11.62 -0.78
CA ASP A 87 5.54 10.78 0.07
C ASP A 87 6.21 9.45 0.43
N LEU A 88 7.43 9.19 -0.10
CA LEU A 88 8.14 7.93 0.11
C LEU A 88 8.39 7.65 1.60
N GLU A 89 8.86 8.63 2.37
CA GLU A 89 9.13 8.45 3.80
C GLU A 89 7.84 8.27 4.63
N ALA A 90 6.73 8.83 4.16
CA ALA A 90 5.41 8.63 4.78
C ALA A 90 4.80 7.28 4.42
N ALA A 91 5.03 6.81 3.19
CA ALA A 91 4.56 5.51 2.73
C ALA A 91 5.36 4.34 3.37
N PHE A 92 6.65 4.54 3.63
CA PHE A 92 7.54 3.53 4.19
C PHE A 92 8.17 3.99 5.51
N PRO A 93 7.39 4.14 6.59
CA PRO A 93 7.87 4.68 7.87
C PRO A 93 8.98 3.84 8.49
N ASP A 94 8.96 2.51 8.29
CA ASP A 94 9.97 1.59 8.82
C ASP A 94 11.33 1.73 8.14
N LEU A 95 11.39 2.33 6.95
CA LEU A 95 12.63 2.56 6.19
C LEU A 95 13.19 3.98 6.39
N ARG A 96 12.52 4.84 7.15
CA ARG A 96 12.91 6.24 7.34
C ARG A 96 14.34 6.42 7.86
N ASP A 97 14.79 5.50 8.72
CA ASP A 97 16.12 5.51 9.32
C ASP A 97 17.16 4.67 8.53
N ASP A 98 16.75 4.01 7.45
CA ASP A 98 17.67 3.28 6.56
C ASP A 98 18.40 4.27 5.64
N GLN A 99 19.72 4.35 5.78
CA GLN A 99 20.56 5.26 4.99
C GLN A 99 20.50 4.99 3.48
N ARG A 100 20.32 3.74 3.06
CA ARG A 100 20.22 3.40 1.64
C ARG A 100 18.90 3.90 1.07
N PHE A 101 17.82 3.76 1.82
CA PHE A 101 16.50 4.27 1.43
C PHE A 101 16.51 5.80 1.34
N THR A 102 17.03 6.50 2.35
CA THR A 102 17.09 7.97 2.37
C THR A 102 18.02 8.53 1.30
N ALA A 103 19.15 7.87 1.05
CA ALA A 103 20.05 8.25 -0.04
C ALA A 103 19.40 8.04 -1.42
N ALA A 104 18.73 6.91 -1.64
CA ALA A 104 18.06 6.61 -2.91
C ALA A 104 16.88 7.56 -3.19
N SER A 105 16.03 7.82 -2.19
CA SER A 105 14.90 8.75 -2.33
C SER A 105 15.38 10.18 -2.57
N THR A 106 16.46 10.61 -1.92
CA THR A 106 17.08 11.91 -2.15
C THR A 106 17.68 12.02 -3.54
N ALA A 107 18.40 10.99 -4.00
CA ALA A 107 18.99 10.94 -5.33
C ALA A 107 17.89 10.96 -6.42
N MET A 108 16.80 10.22 -6.22
CA MET A 108 15.65 10.24 -7.13
C MET A 108 15.04 11.65 -7.23
N ARG A 109 14.78 12.32 -6.11
CA ARG A 109 14.27 13.71 -6.11
C ARG A 109 15.20 14.66 -6.84
N ALA A 110 16.50 14.58 -6.58
CA ALA A 110 17.51 15.42 -7.24
C ALA A 110 17.57 15.16 -8.75
N ALA A 111 17.47 13.92 -9.20
CA ALA A 111 17.44 13.56 -10.62
C ALA A 111 16.20 14.14 -11.31
N MET A 112 15.02 14.05 -10.67
CA MET A 112 13.79 14.64 -11.21
C MET A 112 13.86 16.17 -11.24
N ASP A 113 14.38 16.82 -10.19
CA ASP A 113 14.58 18.28 -10.17
C ASP A 113 15.51 18.75 -11.30
N LYS A 114 16.60 18.03 -11.53
CA LYS A 114 17.53 18.30 -12.65
C LYS A 114 16.85 18.11 -14.00
N ALA A 115 16.11 17.03 -14.20
CA ALA A 115 15.39 16.76 -15.43
C ALA A 115 14.31 17.81 -15.72
N MET A 116 13.64 18.33 -14.71
CA MET A 116 12.66 19.41 -14.85
C MET A 116 13.30 20.78 -15.12
N ALA A 117 14.45 21.07 -14.48
CA ALA A 117 15.17 22.33 -14.72
C ALA A 117 15.78 22.44 -16.12
N SER A 118 16.15 21.28 -16.69
CA SER A 118 16.68 21.18 -18.05
C SER A 118 16.01 20.01 -18.75
N PRO A 119 14.76 20.17 -19.23
CA PRO A 119 13.99 19.08 -19.81
C PRO A 119 14.77 18.43 -20.97
N PRO A 120 14.82 17.10 -20.98
CA PRO A 120 15.45 16.39 -22.09
C PRO A 120 14.66 16.67 -23.38
N LEU A 121 15.37 17.07 -24.41
CA LEU A 121 14.79 17.35 -25.75
C LEU A 121 14.91 16.15 -26.68
N THR A 122 15.57 15.09 -26.25
CA THR A 122 15.82 13.87 -27.02
C THR A 122 15.50 12.63 -26.18
N CYS A 123 15.13 11.55 -26.86
CA CYS A 123 14.86 10.29 -26.19
C CYS A 123 16.12 9.68 -25.52
N GLU A 124 17.30 9.93 -26.09
CA GLU A 124 18.57 9.55 -25.48
C GLU A 124 18.79 10.31 -24.15
N GLY A 125 18.55 11.63 -24.13
CA GLY A 125 18.64 12.45 -22.92
C GLY A 125 17.62 12.02 -21.85
N LEU A 126 16.39 11.65 -22.24
CA LEU A 126 15.37 11.13 -21.33
C LEU A 126 15.82 9.78 -20.75
N GLY A 127 16.31 8.87 -21.56
CA GLY A 127 16.81 7.57 -21.11
C GLY A 127 18.00 7.66 -20.15
N ALA A 128 18.82 8.71 -20.26
CA ALA A 128 19.90 8.97 -19.33
C ALA A 128 19.43 9.62 -18.00
N ALA A 129 18.23 10.19 -17.98
CA ALA A 129 17.68 10.90 -16.82
C ALA A 129 16.81 10.02 -15.91
N ILE A 130 16.27 8.91 -16.43
CA ILE A 130 15.40 7.96 -15.72
C ILE A 130 16.08 6.61 -15.50
#